data_57ad6cd3f3356b4b3bfbecf3c7be7a11
#
_entry.id   57ad6cd3f3356b4b3bfbecf3c7be7a11
#
_cell.length_a   1.000
_cell.length_b   1.000
_cell.length_c   1.000
_cell.angle_alpha   90.00
_cell.angle_beta   90.00
_cell.angle_gamma   90.00
#
_symmetry.space_group_name_H-M   'P 1'
#
loop_
_entity.id
_entity.type
_entity.pdbx_description
1 polymer ?
#
loop_
_entity_poly.entity_id
_entity_poly.type
_entity_poly.pdbx_seq_one_letter_code
_entity_poly.pdbx_strand_id
1 'polypeptide(L)'
;GLGPLFNTNACQNCHIKDGRGHPPLPDAANAVSMLVRLSIPLSIQEQPSYAKLIEQVGVVPEPVYGGQLQDMAVPGVAPEGKVRVDYTPVKVTFKDGSVVELRKPGLQITQLGYGPMHPDTLFSARIAPPMIGLGLLEAITDADILRNTDPKTADKEAIVGRANWVWDDAEQKTVLGRFGWKAGQPNLNQQNVHAFSGDMGLT
;
A
#
# COMPACT_ATOMS: atom_id res chain seq x y z
N GLY A 1 -1.75 -16.43 17.14
CA GLY A 1 -1.93 -17.13 15.88
C GLY A 1 -2.30 -16.15 14.79
N LEU A 2 -2.38 -16.60 13.54
CA LEU A 2 -2.94 -15.77 12.44
C LEU A 2 -4.38 -15.39 12.75
N GLY A 3 -4.79 -14.21 12.28
CA GLY A 3 -6.19 -13.84 12.27
C GLY A 3 -7.02 -14.71 11.32
N PRO A 4 -8.35 -14.63 11.35
CA PRO A 4 -9.18 -15.42 10.45
C PRO A 4 -8.97 -15.08 8.98
N LEU A 5 -8.63 -13.82 8.68
CA LEU A 5 -8.33 -13.28 7.36
C LEU A 5 -6.91 -12.71 7.35
N PHE A 6 -6.16 -12.91 6.27
CA PHE A 6 -4.78 -12.46 6.13
C PHE A 6 -4.31 -12.51 4.67
N ASN A 7 -3.18 -11.89 4.36
CA ASN A 7 -2.52 -11.99 3.06
C ASN A 7 -1.30 -12.93 3.09
N THR A 8 -0.67 -13.06 4.27
CA THR A 8 0.52 -13.91 4.44
C THR A 8 0.63 -14.43 5.86
N ASN A 9 1.35 -15.51 6.03
CA ASN A 9 1.63 -16.09 7.36
C ASN A 9 3.08 -15.88 7.82
N ALA A 10 3.90 -15.20 7.03
CA ALA A 10 5.28 -14.86 7.37
C ALA A 10 5.80 -13.66 6.55
N CYS A 11 6.62 -12.81 7.16
CA CYS A 11 7.24 -11.66 6.49
C CYS A 11 8.05 -12.08 5.25
N GLN A 12 8.78 -13.19 5.34
CA GLN A 12 9.65 -13.72 4.28
C GLN A 12 8.89 -14.18 3.02
N ASN A 13 7.59 -14.43 3.10
CA ASN A 13 6.80 -14.77 1.91
C ASN A 13 6.62 -13.57 0.98
N CYS A 14 6.49 -12.37 1.55
CA CYS A 14 6.38 -11.12 0.80
C CYS A 14 7.75 -10.45 0.58
N HIS A 15 8.63 -10.50 1.58
CA HIS A 15 9.95 -9.87 1.60
C HIS A 15 11.06 -10.93 1.49
N ILE A 16 11.15 -11.61 0.36
CA ILE A 16 12.08 -12.71 0.15
C ILE A 16 13.53 -12.25 0.37
N LYS A 17 14.23 -12.87 1.34
CA LYS A 17 15.60 -12.51 1.76
C LYS A 17 15.71 -11.02 2.16
N ASP A 18 14.71 -10.50 2.87
CA ASP A 18 14.57 -9.09 3.26
C ASP A 18 14.53 -8.12 2.07
N GLY A 19 14.41 -8.66 0.87
CA GLY A 19 14.37 -7.92 -0.37
C GLY A 19 12.98 -7.49 -0.78
N ARG A 20 12.88 -7.06 -2.03
CA ARG A 20 11.63 -6.67 -2.67
C ARG A 20 10.83 -7.91 -3.06
N GLY A 21 9.51 -7.85 -2.89
CA GLY A 21 8.57 -8.77 -3.50
C GLY A 21 8.52 -8.64 -5.03
N HIS A 22 7.76 -9.48 -5.66
CA HIS A 22 7.57 -9.49 -7.11
C HIS A 22 6.08 -9.45 -7.47
N PRO A 23 5.71 -8.97 -8.66
CA PRO A 23 4.33 -9.00 -9.13
C PRO A 23 3.86 -10.46 -9.25
N PRO A 24 2.55 -10.74 -9.07
CA PRO A 24 1.99 -12.05 -9.27
C PRO A 24 2.32 -12.58 -10.68
N LEU A 25 2.60 -13.87 -10.78
CA LEU A 25 2.65 -14.54 -12.07
C LEU A 25 1.25 -14.64 -12.67
N PRO A 26 1.09 -14.73 -14.00
CA PRO A 26 -0.22 -14.73 -14.66
C PRO A 26 -1.22 -15.74 -14.11
N ASP A 27 -0.76 -16.91 -13.70
CA ASP A 27 -1.61 -18.01 -13.20
C ASP A 27 -1.43 -18.29 -11.69
N ALA A 28 -0.85 -17.32 -10.95
CA ALA A 28 -0.68 -17.47 -9.50
C ALA A 28 -2.04 -17.48 -8.79
N ALA A 29 -2.23 -18.49 -7.91
CA ALA A 29 -3.46 -18.63 -7.13
C ALA A 29 -3.66 -17.49 -6.12
N ASN A 30 -2.57 -16.89 -5.64
CA ASN A 30 -2.55 -15.79 -4.67
C ASN A 30 -1.46 -14.76 -5.04
N ALA A 31 -1.69 -13.52 -4.67
CA ALA A 31 -0.77 -12.40 -4.91
C ALA A 31 0.22 -12.22 -3.74
N VAL A 32 0.93 -13.27 -3.35
CA VAL A 32 1.68 -13.38 -2.08
C VAL A 32 2.57 -12.16 -1.75
N SER A 33 3.24 -11.58 -2.75
CA SER A 33 4.11 -10.41 -2.54
C SER A 33 3.46 -9.08 -2.91
N MET A 34 2.15 -9.07 -3.13
CA MET A 34 1.41 -7.87 -3.53
C MET A 34 0.13 -7.73 -2.70
N LEU A 35 -0.03 -6.58 -2.08
CA LEU A 35 -1.26 -6.20 -1.37
C LEU A 35 -2.14 -5.34 -2.27
N VAL A 36 -3.44 -5.42 -2.07
CA VAL A 36 -4.41 -4.49 -2.68
C VAL A 36 -5.03 -3.64 -1.59
N ARG A 37 -4.66 -2.37 -1.55
CA ARG A 37 -5.30 -1.38 -0.69
C ARG A 37 -6.61 -0.91 -1.30
N LEU A 38 -7.59 -0.74 -0.43
CA LEU A 38 -8.95 -0.35 -0.78
C LEU A 38 -9.29 1.00 -0.16
N SER A 39 -10.06 1.80 -0.85
CA SER A 39 -10.65 3.05 -0.33
C SER A 39 -11.85 3.46 -1.17
N ILE A 40 -12.68 4.31 -0.61
CA ILE A 40 -13.71 5.00 -1.37
C ILE A 40 -13.33 6.47 -1.56
N PRO A 41 -13.81 7.14 -2.65
CA PRO A 41 -13.41 8.52 -2.95
C PRO A 41 -13.88 9.51 -1.90
N LEU A 42 -13.16 10.60 -1.83
CA LEU A 42 -13.31 11.66 -0.82
C LEU A 42 -14.56 12.53 -0.97
N SER A 43 -15.39 12.31 -1.97
CA SER A 43 -16.69 13.03 -2.10
C SER A 43 -17.62 12.84 -0.89
N ILE A 44 -17.31 11.85 -0.05
CA ILE A 44 -17.98 11.59 1.23
C ILE A 44 -17.38 12.44 2.38
N GLN A 45 -16.36 13.27 2.09
CA GLN A 45 -15.64 14.09 3.09
C GLN A 45 -16.50 15.14 3.81
N GLU A 46 -17.63 15.49 3.28
CA GLU A 46 -18.55 16.45 3.93
C GLU A 46 -19.22 15.87 5.19
N GLN A 47 -19.04 14.57 5.44
CA GLN A 47 -19.58 13.95 6.66
C GLN A 47 -18.59 14.13 7.83
N PRO A 48 -18.93 14.89 8.87
CA PRO A 48 -18.06 15.12 10.04
C PRO A 48 -17.55 13.84 10.71
N SER A 49 -18.28 12.72 10.55
CA SER A 49 -17.92 11.40 11.06
C SER A 49 -16.64 10.83 10.46
N TYR A 50 -16.23 11.25 9.25
CA TYR A 50 -15.03 10.75 8.58
C TYR A 50 -13.79 11.62 8.82
N ALA A 51 -13.93 12.84 9.34
CA ALA A 51 -12.78 13.75 9.52
C ALA A 51 -11.68 13.14 10.39
N LYS A 52 -12.05 12.57 11.54
CA LYS A 52 -11.10 11.91 12.44
C LYS A 52 -10.50 10.65 11.83
N LEU A 53 -11.29 9.85 11.11
CA LEU A 53 -10.82 8.67 10.42
C LEU A 53 -9.79 9.03 9.34
N ILE A 54 -10.07 10.06 8.54
CA ILE A 54 -9.15 10.56 7.51
C ILE A 54 -7.86 11.09 8.14
N GLU A 55 -7.93 11.79 9.26
CA GLU A 55 -6.75 12.24 9.99
C GLU A 55 -5.88 11.06 10.43
N GLN A 56 -6.48 10.00 10.98
CA GLN A 56 -5.77 8.84 11.51
C GLN A 56 -5.33 7.83 10.43
N VAL A 57 -6.14 7.60 9.41
CA VAL A 57 -5.91 6.53 8.41
C VAL A 57 -5.49 7.10 7.04
N GLY A 58 -5.75 8.38 6.78
CA GLY A 58 -5.40 9.06 5.53
C GLY A 58 -6.36 8.81 4.36
N VAL A 59 -7.31 7.89 4.51
CA VAL A 59 -8.31 7.51 3.49
C VAL A 59 -9.60 7.08 4.17
N VAL A 60 -10.70 7.03 3.42
CA VAL A 60 -11.92 6.35 3.85
C VAL A 60 -11.82 4.90 3.37
N PRO A 61 -11.76 3.91 4.26
CA PRO A 61 -11.73 2.50 3.88
C PRO A 61 -13.00 2.06 3.15
N GLU A 62 -12.92 1.01 2.38
CA GLU A 62 -14.08 0.34 1.80
C GLU A 62 -15.01 -0.19 2.91
N PRO A 63 -16.33 0.04 2.85
CA PRO A 63 -17.23 -0.24 3.97
C PRO A 63 -17.35 -1.71 4.39
N VAL A 64 -17.16 -2.66 3.47
CA VAL A 64 -17.27 -4.10 3.73
C VAL A 64 -15.90 -4.73 3.98
N TYR A 65 -14.91 -4.36 3.17
CA TYR A 65 -13.60 -5.00 3.09
C TYR A 65 -12.48 -4.19 3.76
N GLY A 66 -12.78 -3.04 4.34
CA GLY A 66 -11.80 -2.23 5.03
C GLY A 66 -10.76 -1.58 4.12
N GLY A 67 -9.56 -1.37 4.63
CA GLY A 67 -8.47 -0.67 3.92
C GLY A 67 -7.54 -1.57 3.11
N GLN A 68 -7.70 -2.90 3.17
CA GLN A 68 -6.85 -3.88 2.49
C GLN A 68 -7.63 -5.17 2.26
N LEU A 69 -7.59 -5.68 1.03
CA LEU A 69 -8.21 -6.96 0.70
C LEU A 69 -7.40 -8.13 1.27
N GLN A 70 -8.05 -9.02 1.99
CA GLN A 70 -7.47 -10.25 2.55
C GLN A 70 -7.81 -11.44 1.64
N ASP A 71 -6.84 -11.91 0.86
CA ASP A 71 -7.04 -12.95 -0.15
C ASP A 71 -6.80 -14.38 0.37
N MET A 72 -6.45 -14.50 1.67
CA MET A 72 -6.29 -15.76 2.39
C MET A 72 -7.12 -15.78 3.68
N ALA A 73 -7.45 -16.99 4.14
CA ALA A 73 -8.20 -17.21 5.37
C ALA A 73 -7.79 -18.51 6.04
N VAL A 74 -8.09 -18.64 7.33
CA VAL A 74 -7.95 -19.93 8.05
C VAL A 74 -9.01 -20.94 7.57
N PRO A 75 -8.79 -22.24 7.74
CA PRO A 75 -9.78 -23.26 7.38
C PRO A 75 -11.16 -22.98 7.98
N GLY A 76 -12.19 -23.05 7.15
CA GLY A 76 -13.57 -22.81 7.55
C GLY A 76 -14.04 -21.34 7.44
N VAL A 77 -13.16 -20.42 7.09
CA VAL A 77 -13.47 -19.01 6.82
C VAL A 77 -13.28 -18.72 5.33
N ALA A 78 -14.19 -18.00 4.72
CA ALA A 78 -14.03 -17.56 3.34
C ALA A 78 -13.04 -16.39 3.28
N PRO A 79 -12.08 -16.38 2.32
CA PRO A 79 -11.28 -15.19 2.06
C PRO A 79 -12.16 -14.05 1.53
N GLU A 80 -11.69 -12.82 1.61
CA GLU A 80 -12.44 -11.65 1.14
C GLU A 80 -12.62 -11.62 -0.38
N GLY A 81 -11.64 -12.12 -1.11
CA GLY A 81 -11.70 -12.20 -2.56
C GLY A 81 -10.42 -12.80 -3.15
N LYS A 82 -10.37 -12.86 -4.47
CA LYS A 82 -9.18 -13.29 -5.23
C LYS A 82 -8.70 -12.16 -6.13
N VAL A 83 -7.40 -11.95 -6.10
CA VAL A 83 -6.72 -10.93 -6.91
C VAL A 83 -6.12 -11.59 -8.15
N ARG A 84 -6.43 -11.03 -9.31
CA ARG A 84 -5.81 -11.40 -10.59
C ARG A 84 -5.22 -10.15 -11.25
N VAL A 85 -4.04 -10.29 -11.83
CA VAL A 85 -3.40 -9.24 -12.61
C VAL A 85 -3.18 -9.72 -14.04
N ASP A 86 -3.85 -9.06 -14.97
CA ASP A 86 -3.62 -9.26 -16.41
C ASP A 86 -2.69 -8.16 -16.92
N TYR A 87 -1.88 -8.47 -17.93
CA TYR A 87 -0.92 -7.52 -18.48
C TYR A 87 -1.20 -7.27 -19.98
N THR A 88 -1.34 -6.00 -20.33
CA THR A 88 -1.44 -5.57 -21.72
C THR A 88 -0.10 -4.98 -22.18
N PRO A 89 0.52 -5.47 -23.27
CA PRO A 89 1.77 -4.91 -23.76
C PRO A 89 1.57 -3.48 -24.28
N VAL A 90 2.53 -2.60 -23.94
CA VAL A 90 2.55 -1.20 -24.38
C VAL A 90 3.94 -0.89 -24.92
N LYS A 91 4.03 -0.56 -26.21
CA LYS A 91 5.28 -0.13 -26.83
C LYS A 91 5.53 1.34 -26.54
N VAL A 92 6.74 1.65 -26.07
CA VAL A 92 7.22 3.00 -25.83
C VAL A 92 8.47 3.23 -26.68
N THR A 93 8.45 4.28 -27.51
CA THR A 93 9.61 4.71 -28.32
C THR A 93 10.29 5.89 -27.64
N PHE A 94 11.56 5.76 -27.35
CA PHE A 94 12.39 6.84 -26.82
C PHE A 94 12.82 7.82 -27.90
N LYS A 95 13.34 8.99 -27.49
CA LYS A 95 13.80 10.05 -28.41
C LYS A 95 14.93 9.62 -29.35
N ASP A 96 15.73 8.63 -28.93
CA ASP A 96 16.81 8.04 -29.72
C ASP A 96 16.34 6.97 -30.73
N GLY A 97 15.03 6.74 -30.80
CA GLY A 97 14.43 5.72 -31.66
C GLY A 97 14.40 4.30 -31.09
N SER A 98 15.00 4.07 -29.94
CA SER A 98 14.91 2.74 -29.26
C SER A 98 13.47 2.45 -28.81
N VAL A 99 13.07 1.19 -28.89
CA VAL A 99 11.73 0.73 -28.53
C VAL A 99 11.83 -0.26 -27.38
N VAL A 100 11.05 -0.02 -26.32
CA VAL A 100 10.85 -0.99 -25.24
C VAL A 100 9.40 -1.39 -25.16
N GLU A 101 9.14 -2.64 -24.83
CA GLU A 101 7.80 -3.13 -24.55
C GLU A 101 7.58 -3.15 -23.04
N LEU A 102 6.70 -2.28 -22.57
CA LEU A 102 6.22 -2.26 -21.19
C LEU A 102 4.95 -3.12 -21.11
N ARG A 103 4.58 -3.48 -19.89
CA ARG A 103 3.32 -4.16 -19.61
C ARG A 103 2.46 -3.31 -18.68
N LYS A 104 1.26 -2.97 -19.14
CA LYS A 104 0.27 -2.25 -18.34
C LYS A 104 -0.51 -3.28 -17.50
N PRO A 105 -0.46 -3.22 -16.15
CA PRO A 105 -1.25 -4.12 -15.31
C PRO A 105 -2.72 -3.72 -15.32
N GLY A 106 -3.61 -4.70 -15.43
CA GLY A 106 -5.04 -4.60 -15.16
C GLY A 106 -5.37 -5.44 -13.94
N LEU A 107 -5.92 -4.83 -12.91
CA LEU A 107 -6.29 -5.49 -11.66
C LEU A 107 -7.75 -5.93 -11.71
N GLN A 108 -8.00 -7.19 -11.36
CA GLN A 108 -9.34 -7.73 -11.18
C GLN A 108 -9.47 -8.34 -9.80
N ILE A 109 -10.59 -8.09 -9.14
CA ILE A 109 -10.97 -8.75 -7.90
C ILE A 109 -12.22 -9.58 -8.16
N THR A 110 -12.14 -10.86 -7.81
CA THR A 110 -13.18 -11.84 -8.07
C THR A 110 -13.48 -12.66 -6.83
N GLN A 111 -14.52 -13.46 -6.86
CA GLN A 111 -14.89 -14.37 -5.77
C GLN A 111 -15.03 -13.67 -4.41
N LEU A 112 -15.70 -12.52 -4.39
CA LEU A 112 -15.96 -11.77 -3.16
C LEU A 112 -16.73 -12.62 -2.16
N GLY A 113 -16.17 -12.77 -0.93
CA GLY A 113 -16.73 -13.65 0.11
C GLY A 113 -17.81 -13.02 0.97
N TYR A 114 -17.92 -11.68 0.98
CA TYR A 114 -18.73 -10.92 1.94
C TYR A 114 -19.70 -9.93 1.29
N GLY A 115 -20.04 -10.17 0.03
CA GLY A 115 -20.97 -9.33 -0.71
C GLY A 115 -20.26 -8.36 -1.68
N PRO A 116 -21.03 -7.48 -2.36
CA PRO A 116 -20.46 -6.54 -3.32
C PRO A 116 -19.67 -5.43 -2.62
N MET A 117 -18.60 -4.99 -3.26
CA MET A 117 -17.90 -3.76 -2.87
C MET A 117 -18.71 -2.52 -3.21
N HIS A 118 -18.39 -1.42 -2.55
CA HIS A 118 -18.93 -0.12 -2.92
C HIS A 118 -18.61 0.18 -4.39
N PRO A 119 -19.55 0.72 -5.21
CA PRO A 119 -19.36 0.91 -6.65
C PRO A 119 -18.18 1.83 -7.00
N ASP A 120 -17.85 2.77 -6.12
CA ASP A 120 -16.75 3.70 -6.32
C ASP A 120 -15.45 3.26 -5.64
N THR A 121 -15.31 1.96 -5.31
CA THR A 121 -14.09 1.44 -4.67
C THR A 121 -12.86 1.67 -5.54
N LEU A 122 -11.85 2.30 -4.95
CA LEU A 122 -10.53 2.52 -5.54
C LEU A 122 -9.56 1.43 -5.09
N PHE A 123 -8.74 0.98 -6.02
CA PHE A 123 -7.76 -0.08 -5.83
C PHE A 123 -6.34 0.45 -5.97
N SER A 124 -5.44 0.06 -5.05
CA SER A 124 -4.02 0.37 -5.11
C SER A 124 -3.20 -0.90 -4.86
N ALA A 125 -2.75 -1.54 -5.94
CA ALA A 125 -1.85 -2.69 -5.85
C ALA A 125 -0.46 -2.23 -5.42
N ARG A 126 0.10 -2.87 -4.41
CA ARG A 126 1.41 -2.53 -3.83
C ARG A 126 2.24 -3.78 -3.65
N ILE A 127 3.38 -3.84 -4.34
CA ILE A 127 4.36 -4.91 -4.17
C ILE A 127 5.20 -4.61 -2.93
N ALA A 128 5.51 -5.64 -2.13
CA ALA A 128 6.31 -5.50 -0.93
C ALA A 128 7.65 -4.80 -1.22
N PRO A 129 7.99 -3.69 -0.55
CA PRO A 129 9.29 -3.01 -0.72
C PRO A 129 10.40 -3.77 -0.02
N PRO A 130 11.69 -3.48 -0.31
CA PRO A 130 12.80 -4.07 0.43
C PRO A 130 12.80 -3.61 1.89
N MET A 131 13.22 -4.50 2.80
CA MET A 131 13.38 -4.20 4.23
C MET A 131 14.81 -3.77 4.58
N ILE A 132 15.77 -4.04 3.70
CA ILE A 132 17.19 -3.73 3.91
C ILE A 132 17.38 -2.22 4.03
N GLY A 133 18.08 -1.77 5.08
CA GLY A 133 18.47 -0.38 5.27
C GLY A 133 17.39 0.52 5.88
N LEU A 134 16.23 0.01 6.29
CA LEU A 134 15.16 0.84 6.84
C LEU A 134 15.55 1.58 8.12
N GLY A 135 16.41 1.01 8.98
CA GLY A 135 16.93 1.71 10.14
C GLY A 135 17.79 2.93 9.77
N LEU A 136 18.53 2.88 8.64
CA LEU A 136 19.25 4.04 8.14
C LEU A 136 18.30 5.13 7.62
N LEU A 137 17.20 4.72 6.98
CA LEU A 137 16.15 5.66 6.55
C LEU A 137 15.49 6.33 7.76
N GLU A 138 15.27 5.60 8.86
CA GLU A 138 14.71 6.15 10.10
C GLU A 138 15.65 7.19 10.74
N ALA A 139 16.95 7.00 10.63
CA ALA A 139 17.95 7.92 11.17
C ALA A 139 18.09 9.25 10.42
N ILE A 140 17.50 9.39 9.22
CA ILE A 140 17.52 10.66 8.47
C ILE A 140 16.66 11.68 9.23
N THR A 141 17.15 12.90 9.41
CA THR A 141 16.43 13.95 10.13
C THR A 141 15.23 14.47 9.34
N ASP A 142 14.18 14.93 10.04
CA ASP A 142 13.02 15.57 9.39
C ASP A 142 13.45 16.77 8.55
N ALA A 143 14.42 17.56 9.03
CA ALA A 143 14.94 18.72 8.31
C ALA A 143 15.55 18.33 6.96
N ASP A 144 16.27 17.20 6.90
CA ASP A 144 16.86 16.70 5.65
C ASP A 144 15.79 16.21 4.66
N ILE A 145 14.74 15.57 5.14
CA ILE A 145 13.62 15.13 4.30
C ILE A 145 12.86 16.36 3.77
N LEU A 146 12.53 17.30 4.65
CA LEU A 146 11.74 18.49 4.33
C LEU A 146 12.45 19.45 3.38
N ARG A 147 13.79 19.45 3.34
CA ARG A 147 14.58 20.24 2.38
C ARG A 147 14.19 19.93 0.93
N ASN A 148 13.80 18.69 0.63
CA ASN A 148 13.35 18.29 -0.70
C ASN A 148 11.95 18.82 -1.07
N THR A 149 11.24 19.44 -0.14
CA THR A 149 9.94 20.05 -0.39
C THR A 149 10.02 21.54 -0.75
N ASP A 150 11.20 22.16 -0.64
CA ASP A 150 11.40 23.56 -0.99
C ASP A 150 11.45 23.73 -2.52
N PRO A 151 10.55 24.51 -3.13
CA PRO A 151 10.59 24.79 -4.57
C PRO A 151 11.89 25.40 -5.06
N LYS A 152 12.67 26.08 -4.18
CA LYS A 152 13.99 26.65 -4.51
C LYS A 152 15.06 25.59 -4.71
N THR A 153 14.87 24.40 -4.14
CA THR A 153 15.78 23.26 -4.31
C THR A 153 15.36 22.34 -5.43
N ALA A 154 14.20 22.62 -6.07
CA ALA A 154 13.75 21.87 -7.24
C ALA A 154 14.81 21.94 -8.35
N ASP A 155 14.97 20.82 -9.06
CA ASP A 155 15.80 20.80 -10.26
C ASP A 155 15.16 21.66 -11.38
N LYS A 156 15.87 21.79 -12.50
CA LYS A 156 15.39 22.56 -13.66
C LYS A 156 14.09 22.02 -14.27
N GLU A 157 13.69 20.80 -13.92
CA GLU A 157 12.46 20.15 -14.37
C GLU A 157 11.28 20.39 -13.41
N ALA A 158 11.47 21.23 -12.39
CA ALA A 158 10.47 21.58 -11.38
C ALA A 158 9.89 20.37 -10.61
N ILE A 159 10.69 19.31 -10.42
CA ILE A 159 10.32 18.19 -9.55
C ILE A 159 10.55 18.60 -8.11
N VAL A 160 9.46 18.68 -7.34
CA VAL A 160 9.47 19.04 -5.92
C VAL A 160 8.92 17.89 -5.10
N GLY A 161 9.59 17.57 -3.99
CA GLY A 161 9.07 16.61 -3.01
C GLY A 161 7.80 17.15 -2.33
N ARG A 162 6.95 16.26 -1.89
CA ARG A 162 5.77 16.59 -1.06
C ARG A 162 5.82 15.78 0.21
N ALA A 163 5.88 16.46 1.36
CA ALA A 163 5.78 15.80 2.66
C ALA A 163 4.41 15.15 2.81
N ASN A 164 4.38 13.93 3.35
CA ASN A 164 3.16 13.29 3.81
C ASN A 164 3.12 13.40 5.35
N TRP A 165 2.08 14.02 5.87
CA TRP A 165 1.84 14.15 7.30
C TRP A 165 0.86 13.08 7.72
N VAL A 166 1.27 12.24 8.68
CA VAL A 166 0.54 11.02 9.06
C VAL A 166 0.36 10.94 10.57
N TRP A 167 -0.63 10.20 10.99
CA TRP A 167 -0.91 9.97 12.40
C TRP A 167 0.12 9.02 13.01
N ASP A 168 0.64 9.39 14.18
CA ASP A 168 1.45 8.53 15.03
C ASP A 168 0.57 8.00 16.16
N ASP A 169 0.35 6.68 16.20
CA ASP A 169 -0.52 6.02 17.17
C ASP A 169 0.03 6.06 18.59
N ALA A 170 1.34 6.07 18.75
CA ALA A 170 1.98 6.14 20.08
C ALA A 170 1.96 7.56 20.64
N GLU A 171 2.29 8.54 19.79
CA GLU A 171 2.38 9.96 20.16
C GLU A 171 1.03 10.70 20.09
N GLN A 172 0.00 10.07 19.50
CA GLN A 172 -1.36 10.64 19.33
C GLN A 172 -1.34 12.03 18.66
N LYS A 173 -0.50 12.19 17.64
CA LYS A 173 -0.34 13.43 16.88
C LYS A 173 0.05 13.17 15.43
N THR A 174 -0.12 14.17 14.59
CA THR A 174 0.32 14.15 13.20
C THR A 174 1.81 14.50 13.09
N VAL A 175 2.58 13.65 12.43
CA VAL A 175 4.03 13.76 12.24
C VAL A 175 4.43 13.48 10.79
N LEU A 176 5.71 13.66 10.45
CA LEU A 176 6.24 13.36 9.13
C LEU A 176 6.26 11.86 8.85
N GLY A 177 5.60 11.43 7.79
CA GLY A 177 5.63 10.06 7.30
C GLY A 177 6.90 9.73 6.53
N ARG A 178 7.38 8.48 6.64
CA ARG A 178 8.64 8.01 6.07
C ARG A 178 8.55 6.67 5.36
N PHE A 179 7.79 5.73 5.92
CA PHE A 179 7.76 4.33 5.50
C PHE A 179 6.54 3.98 4.67
N GLY A 180 6.65 2.88 3.93
CA GLY A 180 5.67 2.43 2.97
C GLY A 180 5.74 3.20 1.64
N TRP A 181 5.03 2.73 0.62
CA TRP A 181 5.05 3.27 -0.74
C TRP A 181 4.69 4.75 -0.86
N LYS A 182 3.92 5.28 0.09
CA LYS A 182 3.45 6.67 0.09
C LYS A 182 3.90 7.43 1.34
N ALA A 183 4.98 6.97 1.98
CA ALA A 183 5.40 7.52 3.27
C ALA A 183 4.23 7.61 4.26
N GLY A 184 3.43 6.55 4.34
CA GLY A 184 2.18 6.51 5.12
C GLY A 184 2.37 6.10 6.59
N GLN A 185 3.62 5.82 7.02
CA GLN A 185 3.94 5.43 8.38
C GLN A 185 5.08 6.28 8.93
N PRO A 186 5.01 6.74 10.19
CA PRO A 186 5.99 7.67 10.75
C PRO A 186 7.31 7.01 11.13
N ASN A 187 7.26 5.79 11.66
CA ASN A 187 8.39 5.05 12.21
C ASN A 187 8.28 3.55 11.90
N LEU A 188 9.38 2.82 12.11
CA LEU A 188 9.44 1.37 11.85
C LEU A 188 8.55 0.57 12.81
N ASN A 189 8.41 1.03 14.04
CA ASN A 189 7.58 0.32 15.01
C ASN A 189 6.12 0.27 14.55
N GLN A 190 5.55 1.41 14.20
CA GLN A 190 4.17 1.48 13.69
C GLN A 190 4.02 0.78 12.34
N GLN A 191 5.01 0.90 11.43
CA GLN A 191 5.02 0.15 10.18
C GLN A 191 4.92 -1.36 10.41
N ASN A 192 5.68 -1.89 11.37
CA ASN A 192 5.68 -3.31 11.70
C ASN A 192 4.36 -3.74 12.36
N VAL A 193 3.83 -2.96 13.30
CA VAL A 193 2.52 -3.23 13.93
C VAL A 193 1.42 -3.28 12.89
N HIS A 194 1.40 -2.33 11.95
CA HIS A 194 0.41 -2.30 10.88
C HIS A 194 0.57 -3.48 9.90
N ALA A 195 1.80 -3.97 9.67
CA ALA A 195 2.03 -5.18 8.88
C ALA A 195 1.55 -6.44 9.61
N PHE A 196 1.83 -6.56 10.91
CA PHE A 196 1.30 -7.68 11.70
C PHE A 196 -0.23 -7.70 11.71
N SER A 197 -0.86 -6.56 11.91
CA SER A 197 -2.32 -6.46 11.91
C SER A 197 -2.91 -6.63 10.50
N GLY A 198 -2.44 -5.85 9.54
CA GLY A 198 -3.01 -5.79 8.18
C GLY A 198 -2.66 -7.00 7.33
N ASP A 199 -1.43 -7.50 7.37
CA ASP A 199 -0.97 -8.55 6.45
C ASP A 199 -1.14 -9.96 7.03
N MET A 200 -1.04 -10.10 8.37
CA MET A 200 -1.14 -11.38 9.08
C MET A 200 -2.40 -11.50 9.94
N GLY A 201 -3.20 -10.46 10.04
CA GLY A 201 -4.43 -10.44 10.81
C GLY A 201 -4.21 -10.61 12.34
N LEU A 202 -3.04 -10.22 12.85
CA LEU A 202 -2.75 -10.31 14.29
C LEU A 202 -3.34 -9.07 15.01
N THR A 203 -4.13 -9.32 16.03
CA THR A 203 -4.75 -8.30 16.90
C THR A 203 -4.44 -8.55 18.36
#